data_0673df06cb39e5377a7afcbc89800f26
#
_entry.id   0673df06cb39e5377a7afcbc89800f26
#
_cell.length_a   1.000
_cell.length_b   1.000
_cell.length_c   1.000
_cell.angle_alpha   90.00
_cell.angle_beta   90.00
_cell.angle_gamma   90.00
#
_symmetry.space_group_name_H-M   'P 1'
#
loop_
_entity.id
_entity.type
_entity.pdbx_description
1 polymer ?
#
loop_
_entity_poly.entity_id
_entity_poly.type
_entity_poly.pdbx_seq_one_letter_code
_entity_poly.pdbx_strand_id
1 'polypeptide(L)'
;MRGIPNQVRGGLLAERLRGCVRFSECWSKGMGADSKPDPRLSPWRDDLAASHLRGEVKASKYVDGEPYCVSAPVTALRRSPADAAMMDTQLLFGEGFRVYEKRGNWAWGQSLTDDYVGYVLSGDLQPYYETDHIVRVPRSFVYREPDIKSRPIMAISMGARLHVTKKEGRFSYIEDGGQDEATGWIISTHISSEGDYAEDYVAIAEMFLHTPYLWGGRESLGLDCSALVQLSLMQAGYACQRDTYMQETTLGQEIKEGFERGDLVFWKGHVGILQSSHQLLHANASFMQTVSEDFDNACQRIEETDGPITSIRRLSHSAIGV
;
A
#
# COMPACT_ATOMS: atom_id res chain seq x y z
N MET A 1 -41.80 3.91 -22.45
CA MET A 1 -40.66 3.91 -21.51
C MET A 1 -39.39 4.04 -22.34
N ARG A 2 -38.76 5.19 -22.29
CA ARG A 2 -37.62 5.52 -23.17
C ARG A 2 -36.34 5.37 -22.33
N GLY A 3 -35.41 4.55 -22.81
CA GLY A 3 -34.10 4.29 -22.17
C GLY A 3 -33.22 5.55 -22.18
N ILE A 4 -32.55 5.81 -21.09
CA ILE A 4 -31.58 6.88 -20.90
C ILE A 4 -30.22 6.37 -21.43
N PRO A 5 -29.47 7.17 -22.23
CA PRO A 5 -28.23 6.71 -22.85
C PRO A 5 -27.07 6.60 -21.86
N ASN A 6 -26.24 5.58 -22.05
CA ASN A 6 -25.09 5.16 -21.26
C ASN A 6 -23.85 6.09 -21.32
N GLN A 7 -23.96 7.33 -21.78
CA GLN A 7 -22.80 8.22 -22.02
C GLN A 7 -22.43 9.15 -20.86
N VAL A 8 -23.23 9.22 -19.78
CA VAL A 8 -22.97 10.17 -18.65
C VAL A 8 -22.10 9.53 -17.55
N ARG A 9 -21.95 8.21 -17.49
CA ARG A 9 -21.17 7.52 -16.45
C ARG A 9 -19.64 7.55 -16.65
N GLY A 10 -19.15 7.71 -17.88
CA GLY A 10 -17.71 7.70 -18.17
C GLY A 10 -16.94 8.99 -17.77
N GLY A 11 -17.62 10.14 -17.73
CA GLY A 11 -16.99 11.42 -17.43
C GLY A 11 -16.69 11.62 -15.94
N LEU A 12 -17.58 11.21 -15.08
CA LEU A 12 -17.44 11.34 -13.61
C LEU A 12 -16.37 10.37 -13.03
N LEU A 13 -16.22 9.18 -13.64
CA LEU A 13 -15.17 8.21 -13.26
C LEU A 13 -13.76 8.75 -13.58
N ALA A 14 -13.60 9.42 -14.74
CA ALA A 14 -12.33 10.00 -15.15
C ALA A 14 -11.92 11.24 -14.32
N GLU A 15 -12.86 11.98 -13.76
CA GLU A 15 -12.59 13.15 -12.91
C GLU A 15 -12.27 12.75 -11.45
N ARG A 16 -12.93 11.74 -10.89
CA ARG A 16 -12.63 11.25 -9.53
C ARG A 16 -11.35 10.42 -9.45
N LEU A 17 -10.99 9.67 -10.51
CA LEU A 17 -9.66 9.04 -10.62
C LEU A 17 -8.52 10.07 -10.73
N ARG A 18 -8.82 11.34 -11.03
CA ARG A 18 -7.87 12.48 -10.96
C ARG A 18 -7.78 13.10 -9.57
N GLY A 19 -8.74 12.87 -8.69
CA GLY A 19 -8.74 13.35 -7.30
C GLY A 19 -7.94 12.48 -6.33
N CYS A 20 -7.61 11.23 -6.69
CA CYS A 20 -6.50 10.50 -6.08
C CYS A 20 -5.22 11.21 -6.54
N VAL A 21 -4.56 11.92 -5.63
CA VAL A 21 -3.29 12.60 -5.88
C VAL A 21 -2.38 11.62 -6.60
N ARG A 22 -2.15 11.83 -7.91
CA ARG A 22 -1.20 10.99 -8.64
C ARG A 22 0.16 11.26 -8.07
N PHE A 23 0.76 10.28 -7.44
CA PHE A 23 2.18 10.32 -7.05
C PHE A 23 3.06 10.82 -8.21
N SER A 24 2.70 10.48 -9.48
CA SER A 24 3.42 10.86 -10.68
C SER A 24 3.51 12.36 -10.96
N GLU A 25 2.57 13.19 -10.53
CA GLU A 25 2.62 14.64 -10.82
C GLU A 25 3.56 15.43 -9.90
N CYS A 26 3.86 14.89 -8.70
CA CYS A 26 4.82 15.50 -7.78
C CYS A 26 6.29 15.17 -8.11
N TRP A 27 6.55 14.15 -8.94
CA TRP A 27 7.85 13.50 -9.12
C TRP A 27 8.62 13.87 -10.38
N SER A 28 7.99 14.51 -11.36
CA SER A 28 8.61 14.87 -12.65
C SER A 28 9.72 15.95 -12.56
N LYS A 29 10.00 16.48 -11.38
CA LYS A 29 10.93 17.62 -11.22
C LYS A 29 12.39 17.26 -10.84
N GLY A 30 12.74 15.99 -10.69
CA GLY A 30 14.06 15.57 -10.17
C GLY A 30 14.92 14.68 -11.06
N MET A 31 14.41 14.18 -12.19
CA MET A 31 15.17 13.26 -13.05
C MET A 31 15.79 14.02 -14.24
N GLY A 32 17.09 13.81 -14.44
CA GLY A 32 17.81 14.33 -15.61
C GLY A 32 17.21 13.77 -16.91
N ALA A 33 17.24 14.55 -17.99
CA ALA A 33 16.55 14.33 -19.26
C ALA A 33 16.87 13.03 -20.01
N ASP A 34 17.74 12.13 -19.50
CA ASP A 34 18.22 10.91 -20.18
C ASP A 34 17.97 9.59 -19.42
N SER A 35 17.31 9.58 -18.25
CA SER A 35 17.05 8.33 -17.51
C SER A 35 15.66 7.79 -17.82
N LYS A 36 15.59 6.51 -18.24
CA LYS A 36 14.32 5.81 -18.38
C LYS A 36 13.58 5.77 -17.04
N PRO A 37 12.22 5.89 -17.04
CA PRO A 37 11.42 5.75 -15.82
C PRO A 37 11.69 4.42 -15.10
N ASP A 38 11.66 4.42 -13.77
CA ASP A 38 11.82 3.18 -12.97
C ASP A 38 10.69 2.18 -13.32
N PRO A 39 11.01 0.98 -13.84
CA PRO A 39 9.99 0.00 -14.23
C PRO A 39 9.18 -0.56 -13.06
N ARG A 40 9.60 -0.31 -11.81
CA ARG A 40 8.81 -0.67 -10.61
C ARG A 40 7.69 0.33 -10.32
N LEU A 41 7.81 1.55 -10.83
CA LEU A 41 6.82 2.63 -10.64
C LEU A 41 6.17 3.06 -11.95
N SER A 42 6.68 2.60 -13.08
CA SER A 42 6.19 2.98 -14.40
C SER A 42 5.89 1.72 -15.20
N PRO A 43 4.65 1.54 -15.68
CA PRO A 43 4.23 0.30 -16.34
C PRO A 43 4.73 0.23 -17.78
N TRP A 44 5.98 -0.22 -17.96
CA TRP A 44 6.56 -0.46 -19.29
C TRP A 44 7.46 -1.69 -19.33
N ARG A 45 7.43 -2.34 -20.49
CA ARG A 45 8.26 -3.42 -20.98
C ARG A 45 8.52 -3.16 -22.46
N ASP A 46 9.48 -3.84 -23.08
CA ASP A 46 9.80 -3.65 -24.52
C ASP A 46 8.61 -4.01 -25.44
N ASP A 47 7.73 -4.92 -25.02
CA ASP A 47 6.56 -5.36 -25.77
C ASP A 47 5.30 -4.53 -25.48
N LEU A 48 5.16 -3.96 -24.28
CA LEU A 48 3.95 -3.26 -23.83
C LEU A 48 4.26 -2.14 -22.86
N ALA A 49 3.61 -1.00 -23.01
CA ALA A 49 3.66 0.11 -22.05
C ALA A 49 2.30 0.77 -21.88
N ALA A 50 2.13 1.50 -20.79
CA ALA A 50 0.98 2.38 -20.59
C ALA A 50 0.98 3.53 -21.62
N SER A 51 -0.20 3.92 -22.09
CA SER A 51 -0.36 4.94 -23.14
C SER A 51 0.26 6.29 -22.77
N HIS A 52 0.23 6.67 -21.49
CA HIS A 52 0.78 7.94 -21.02
C HIS A 52 2.31 8.01 -21.11
N LEU A 53 3.01 6.87 -21.20
CA LEU A 53 4.47 6.80 -21.37
C LEU A 53 4.93 6.88 -22.84
N ARG A 54 3.99 7.14 -23.76
CA ARG A 54 4.32 7.31 -25.18
C ARG A 54 5.22 8.52 -25.38
N GLY A 55 6.39 8.30 -25.94
CA GLY A 55 7.44 9.32 -26.11
C GLY A 55 8.49 9.32 -25.00
N GLU A 56 8.23 8.71 -23.84
CA GLU A 56 9.19 8.57 -22.75
C GLU A 56 9.93 7.21 -22.80
N VAL A 57 9.21 6.16 -23.17
CA VAL A 57 9.76 4.80 -23.34
C VAL A 57 9.46 4.24 -24.72
N LYS A 58 10.26 3.29 -25.18
CA LYS A 58 10.03 2.59 -26.43
C LYS A 58 9.39 1.23 -26.12
N ALA A 59 8.17 1.00 -26.61
CA ALA A 59 7.46 -0.27 -26.52
C ALA A 59 6.79 -0.60 -27.85
N SER A 60 6.54 -1.90 -28.11
CA SER A 60 5.87 -2.34 -29.35
C SER A 60 4.38 -1.98 -29.34
N LYS A 61 3.75 -1.91 -28.17
CA LYS A 61 2.32 -1.59 -27.99
C LYS A 61 2.14 -0.66 -26.79
N TYR A 62 1.11 0.21 -26.86
CA TYR A 62 0.70 1.09 -25.76
C TYR A 62 -0.78 0.92 -25.49
N VAL A 63 -1.17 0.80 -24.20
CA VAL A 63 -2.54 0.59 -23.76
C VAL A 63 -2.87 1.46 -22.54
N ASP A 64 -4.15 1.78 -22.35
CA ASP A 64 -4.59 2.63 -21.24
C ASP A 64 -4.73 1.84 -19.91
N GLY A 65 -4.88 0.54 -20.01
CA GLY A 65 -5.17 -0.33 -18.87
C GLY A 65 -6.60 -0.18 -18.34
N GLU A 66 -7.08 -1.22 -17.68
CA GLU A 66 -8.42 -1.26 -17.08
C GLU A 66 -8.31 -1.34 -15.54
N PRO A 67 -9.13 -0.58 -14.79
CA PRO A 67 -9.11 -0.64 -13.33
C PRO A 67 -9.83 -1.89 -12.82
N TYR A 68 -9.24 -2.51 -11.82
CA TYR A 68 -9.77 -3.63 -11.04
C TYR A 68 -9.58 -3.32 -9.55
N CYS A 69 -10.27 -4.08 -8.68
CA CYS A 69 -10.00 -4.16 -7.25
C CYS A 69 -9.51 -5.54 -6.88
N VAL A 70 -8.70 -5.63 -5.83
CA VAL A 70 -8.29 -6.89 -5.22
C VAL A 70 -9.49 -7.50 -4.49
N SER A 71 -9.86 -8.75 -4.85
CA SER A 71 -10.95 -9.52 -4.22
C SER A 71 -10.46 -10.49 -3.16
N ALA A 72 -9.20 -10.93 -3.24
CA ALA A 72 -8.58 -11.76 -2.20
C ALA A 72 -8.29 -10.92 -0.93
N PRO A 73 -8.28 -11.52 0.27
CA PRO A 73 -7.85 -10.82 1.51
C PRO A 73 -6.47 -10.15 1.36
N VAL A 74 -5.56 -10.84 0.66
CA VAL A 74 -4.24 -10.37 0.27
C VAL A 74 -3.79 -11.13 -0.99
N THR A 75 -3.11 -10.46 -1.91
CA THR A 75 -2.47 -11.08 -3.08
C THR A 75 -1.03 -10.62 -3.23
N ALA A 76 -0.15 -11.55 -3.66
CA ALA A 76 1.25 -11.25 -3.91
C ALA A 76 1.42 -10.53 -5.25
N LEU A 77 2.09 -9.38 -5.26
CA LEU A 77 2.58 -8.75 -6.46
C LEU A 77 4.01 -9.23 -6.72
N ARG A 78 4.22 -9.83 -7.87
CA ARG A 78 5.45 -10.53 -8.21
C ARG A 78 6.17 -9.88 -9.40
N ARG A 79 7.47 -10.08 -9.43
CA ARG A 79 8.35 -9.56 -10.49
C ARG A 79 8.12 -10.21 -11.86
N SER A 80 7.66 -11.46 -11.88
CA SER A 80 7.36 -12.19 -13.11
C SER A 80 6.16 -13.13 -12.91
N PRO A 81 5.47 -13.54 -14.00
CA PRO A 81 4.26 -14.36 -13.96
C PRO A 81 4.56 -15.83 -13.66
N ALA A 82 5.05 -16.13 -12.45
CA ALA A 82 5.35 -17.49 -11.99
C ALA A 82 5.17 -17.59 -10.48
N ASP A 83 4.66 -18.72 -9.97
CA ASP A 83 4.43 -18.94 -8.54
C ASP A 83 5.73 -18.89 -7.72
N ALA A 84 6.83 -19.34 -8.29
CA ALA A 84 8.17 -19.30 -7.68
C ALA A 84 8.86 -17.93 -7.83
N ALA A 85 8.27 -16.96 -8.54
CA ALA A 85 8.86 -15.64 -8.67
C ALA A 85 8.87 -14.90 -7.33
N MET A 86 9.92 -14.08 -7.15
CA MET A 86 10.04 -13.23 -5.96
C MET A 86 8.80 -12.34 -5.81
N MET A 87 8.27 -12.30 -4.61
CA MET A 87 7.27 -11.35 -4.19
C MET A 87 7.97 -10.02 -3.90
N ASP A 88 7.59 -8.97 -4.61
CA ASP A 88 8.11 -7.62 -4.38
C ASP A 88 7.25 -6.88 -3.35
N THR A 89 5.92 -7.09 -3.36
CA THR A 89 4.98 -6.57 -2.36
C THR A 89 3.69 -7.39 -2.32
N GLN A 90 2.76 -7.00 -1.47
CA GLN A 90 1.39 -7.50 -1.40
C GLN A 90 0.39 -6.38 -1.68
N LEU A 91 -0.74 -6.72 -2.29
CA LEU A 91 -1.92 -5.87 -2.37
C LEU A 91 -2.99 -6.42 -1.44
N LEU A 92 -3.75 -5.52 -0.81
CA LEU A 92 -4.75 -5.84 0.19
C LEU A 92 -6.16 -5.79 -0.43
N PHE A 93 -7.12 -6.44 0.22
CA PHE A 93 -8.53 -6.43 -0.19
C PHE A 93 -9.03 -5.01 -0.49
N GLY A 94 -9.73 -4.85 -1.61
CA GLY A 94 -10.31 -3.60 -2.06
C GLY A 94 -9.34 -2.58 -2.64
N GLU A 95 -8.01 -2.82 -2.59
CA GLU A 95 -7.05 -1.93 -3.25
C GLU A 95 -7.20 -1.97 -4.76
N GLY A 96 -7.10 -0.79 -5.38
CA GLY A 96 -7.20 -0.65 -6.82
C GLY A 96 -5.94 -1.13 -7.54
N PHE A 97 -6.13 -1.81 -8.67
CA PHE A 97 -5.04 -2.28 -9.53
C PHE A 97 -5.38 -2.05 -11.00
N ARG A 98 -4.56 -1.30 -11.73
CA ARG A 98 -4.74 -1.04 -13.16
C ARG A 98 -4.07 -2.12 -13.97
N VAL A 99 -4.84 -2.93 -14.66
CA VAL A 99 -4.38 -4.06 -15.48
C VAL A 99 -4.10 -3.59 -16.90
N TYR A 100 -2.89 -3.79 -17.40
CA TYR A 100 -2.48 -3.51 -18.78
C TYR A 100 -2.47 -4.76 -19.66
N GLU A 101 -2.29 -5.95 -19.06
CA GLU A 101 -2.32 -7.23 -19.78
C GLU A 101 -2.85 -8.35 -18.85
N LYS A 102 -3.70 -9.22 -19.41
CA LYS A 102 -4.01 -10.53 -18.81
C LYS A 102 -3.46 -11.64 -19.71
N ARG A 103 -2.67 -12.55 -19.13
CA ARG A 103 -2.09 -13.69 -19.85
C ARG A 103 -2.09 -14.94 -18.98
N GLY A 104 -2.88 -15.93 -19.36
CA GLY A 104 -3.11 -17.11 -18.52
C GLY A 104 -3.73 -16.72 -17.18
N ASN A 105 -3.15 -17.17 -16.08
CA ASN A 105 -3.62 -16.87 -14.73
C ASN A 105 -3.07 -15.55 -14.17
N TRP A 106 -2.32 -14.78 -14.95
CA TRP A 106 -1.61 -13.58 -14.48
C TRP A 106 -2.16 -12.32 -15.10
N ALA A 107 -2.23 -11.27 -14.29
CA ALA A 107 -2.48 -9.91 -14.69
C ALA A 107 -1.23 -9.07 -14.43
N TRP A 108 -0.70 -8.40 -15.46
CA TRP A 108 0.34 -7.40 -15.34
C TRP A 108 -0.27 -6.02 -15.23
N GLY A 109 0.16 -5.26 -14.23
CA GLY A 109 -0.47 -3.99 -13.95
C GLY A 109 0.28 -3.15 -12.92
N GLN A 110 -0.41 -2.12 -12.45
CA GLN A 110 0.09 -1.12 -11.51
C GLN A 110 -0.90 -0.93 -10.37
N SER A 111 -0.40 -0.97 -9.14
CA SER A 111 -1.13 -0.59 -7.93
C SER A 111 -1.58 0.88 -8.04
N LEU A 112 -2.84 1.15 -7.67
CA LEU A 112 -3.34 2.53 -7.56
C LEU A 112 -3.04 3.15 -6.19
N THR A 113 -2.46 2.38 -5.28
CA THR A 113 -2.12 2.80 -3.92
C THR A 113 -0.75 3.48 -3.86
N ASP A 114 0.26 2.95 -4.57
CA ASP A 114 1.66 3.35 -4.47
C ASP A 114 2.43 3.31 -5.81
N ASP A 115 1.69 3.15 -6.91
CA ASP A 115 2.21 3.05 -8.29
C ASP A 115 3.09 1.81 -8.55
N TYR A 116 3.16 0.83 -7.64
CA TYR A 116 4.04 -0.32 -7.81
C TYR A 116 3.57 -1.24 -8.94
N VAL A 117 4.50 -1.63 -9.82
CA VAL A 117 4.22 -2.40 -11.05
C VAL A 117 4.63 -3.86 -10.87
N GLY A 118 3.78 -4.78 -11.30
CA GLY A 118 4.11 -6.21 -11.27
C GLY A 118 2.97 -7.11 -11.74
N TYR A 119 3.09 -8.38 -11.40
CA TYR A 119 2.15 -9.43 -11.75
C TYR A 119 1.39 -9.91 -10.52
N VAL A 120 0.07 -10.00 -10.65
CA VAL A 120 -0.83 -10.62 -9.65
C VAL A 120 -1.62 -11.75 -10.29
N LEU A 121 -2.18 -12.65 -9.49
CA LEU A 121 -3.10 -13.67 -10.00
C LEU A 121 -4.39 -12.98 -10.50
N SER A 122 -4.82 -13.30 -11.74
CA SER A 122 -6.03 -12.72 -12.32
C SER A 122 -7.29 -13.10 -11.54
N GLY A 123 -7.28 -14.27 -10.87
CA GLY A 123 -8.37 -14.74 -10.01
C GLY A 123 -8.53 -13.98 -8.71
N ASP A 124 -7.51 -13.21 -8.30
CA ASP A 124 -7.55 -12.36 -7.11
C ASP A 124 -8.07 -10.93 -7.40
N LEU A 125 -8.52 -10.69 -8.65
CA LEU A 125 -9.02 -9.41 -9.11
C LEU A 125 -10.49 -9.49 -9.52
N GLN A 126 -11.25 -8.46 -9.21
CA GLN A 126 -12.63 -8.25 -9.64
C GLN A 126 -12.80 -6.88 -10.30
N PRO A 127 -13.94 -6.64 -11.02
CA PRO A 127 -14.23 -5.33 -11.57
C PRO A 127 -14.11 -4.21 -10.52
N TYR A 128 -13.59 -3.07 -10.93
CA TYR A 128 -13.39 -1.93 -10.03
C TYR A 128 -14.73 -1.44 -9.45
N TYR A 129 -14.72 -1.15 -8.16
CA TYR A 129 -15.78 -0.45 -7.44
C TYR A 129 -15.17 0.58 -6.49
N GLU A 130 -15.94 1.61 -6.12
CA GLU A 130 -15.47 2.64 -5.20
C GLU A 130 -15.53 2.14 -3.75
N THR A 131 -14.49 2.43 -2.99
CA THR A 131 -14.42 2.20 -1.55
C THR A 131 -14.56 3.53 -0.81
N ASP A 132 -15.01 3.48 0.45
CA ASP A 132 -15.27 4.66 1.28
C ASP A 132 -14.78 4.52 2.72
N HIS A 133 -14.29 3.33 3.08
CA HIS A 133 -13.75 3.02 4.41
C HIS A 133 -12.43 2.24 4.29
N ILE A 134 -11.63 2.30 5.36
CA ILE A 134 -10.36 1.59 5.49
C ILE A 134 -10.27 0.86 6.83
N VAL A 135 -9.64 -0.30 6.86
CA VAL A 135 -9.36 -1.06 8.08
C VAL A 135 -8.23 -0.39 8.87
N ARG A 136 -8.49 -0.11 10.17
CA ARG A 136 -7.60 0.63 11.08
C ARG A 136 -6.90 -0.21 12.12
N VAL A 137 -7.35 -1.44 12.33
CA VAL A 137 -6.72 -2.37 13.27
C VAL A 137 -5.82 -3.33 12.50
N PRO A 138 -4.75 -3.89 13.11
CA PRO A 138 -3.85 -4.81 12.41
C PRO A 138 -4.57 -5.95 11.70
N ARG A 139 -5.64 -6.48 12.32
CA ARG A 139 -6.45 -7.57 11.73
C ARG A 139 -7.89 -7.49 12.20
N SER A 140 -8.83 -7.76 11.29
CA SER A 140 -10.25 -7.89 11.57
C SER A 140 -10.84 -9.09 10.84
N PHE A 141 -12.11 -9.40 11.13
CA PHE A 141 -12.86 -10.46 10.46
C PHE A 141 -14.12 -9.88 9.81
N VAL A 142 -14.45 -10.40 8.65
CA VAL A 142 -15.75 -10.23 8.01
C VAL A 142 -16.61 -11.44 8.37
N TYR A 143 -17.82 -11.21 8.91
CA TYR A 143 -18.76 -12.20 9.38
C TYR A 143 -19.94 -12.34 8.42
N ARG A 144 -20.56 -13.52 8.36
CA ARG A 144 -21.77 -13.74 7.55
C ARG A 144 -22.96 -12.93 8.07
N GLU A 145 -23.13 -12.86 9.39
CA GLU A 145 -24.23 -12.16 10.08
C GLU A 145 -23.68 -11.14 11.08
N PRO A 146 -24.45 -10.11 11.50
CA PRO A 146 -24.03 -9.12 12.49
C PRO A 146 -24.02 -9.70 13.93
N ASP A 147 -23.39 -10.85 14.09
CA ASP A 147 -23.22 -11.57 15.35
C ASP A 147 -21.79 -12.08 15.47
N ILE A 148 -21.17 -11.87 16.66
CA ILE A 148 -19.82 -12.34 16.98
C ILE A 148 -19.68 -13.87 16.95
N LYS A 149 -20.79 -14.61 17.04
CA LYS A 149 -20.84 -16.06 16.95
C LYS A 149 -21.08 -16.56 15.52
N SER A 150 -21.33 -15.64 14.59
CA SER A 150 -21.49 -15.97 13.17
C SER A 150 -20.16 -16.47 12.61
N ARG A 151 -20.26 -17.30 11.56
CA ARG A 151 -19.09 -17.81 10.86
C ARG A 151 -18.32 -16.64 10.21
N PRO A 152 -17.01 -16.49 10.48
CA PRO A 152 -16.17 -15.55 9.71
C PRO A 152 -16.04 -16.04 8.27
N ILE A 153 -16.13 -15.11 7.33
CA ILE A 153 -15.95 -15.34 5.90
C ILE A 153 -14.47 -15.26 5.57
N MET A 154 -13.81 -14.18 6.04
CA MET A 154 -12.40 -13.94 5.82
C MET A 154 -11.80 -13.12 6.96
N ALA A 155 -10.46 -13.14 7.07
CA ALA A 155 -9.68 -12.18 7.82
C ALA A 155 -9.13 -11.12 6.86
N ILE A 156 -9.13 -9.85 7.29
CA ILE A 156 -8.57 -8.73 6.53
C ILE A 156 -7.64 -7.90 7.40
N SER A 157 -6.64 -7.32 6.78
CA SER A 157 -5.57 -6.59 7.46
C SER A 157 -5.77 -5.08 7.39
N MET A 158 -5.05 -4.34 8.26
CA MET A 158 -4.96 -2.88 8.20
C MET A 158 -4.60 -2.42 6.79
N GLY A 159 -5.28 -1.38 6.32
CA GLY A 159 -5.10 -0.85 4.97
C GLY A 159 -6.05 -1.44 3.92
N ALA A 160 -6.76 -2.55 4.22
CA ALA A 160 -7.81 -3.06 3.34
C ALA A 160 -8.92 -2.01 3.17
N ARG A 161 -9.42 -1.86 1.93
CA ARG A 161 -10.40 -0.86 1.53
C ARG A 161 -11.78 -1.48 1.38
N LEU A 162 -12.79 -0.80 1.85
CA LEU A 162 -14.13 -1.33 1.98
C LEU A 162 -15.17 -0.36 1.42
N HIS A 163 -16.27 -0.90 0.90
CA HIS A 163 -17.49 -0.16 0.63
C HIS A 163 -18.54 -0.49 1.68
N VAL A 164 -18.88 0.49 2.53
CA VAL A 164 -19.85 0.30 3.63
C VAL A 164 -21.21 0.85 3.25
N THR A 165 -22.24 -0.01 3.23
CA THR A 165 -23.59 0.38 2.79
C THR A 165 -24.59 0.55 3.92
N LYS A 166 -24.40 -0.09 5.08
CA LYS A 166 -25.26 0.04 6.24
C LYS A 166 -24.56 -0.27 7.56
N LYS A 167 -25.18 0.11 8.68
CA LYS A 167 -24.73 -0.21 10.04
C LYS A 167 -25.86 -0.85 10.83
N GLU A 168 -25.51 -1.85 11.65
CA GLU A 168 -26.42 -2.53 12.55
C GLU A 168 -25.71 -2.83 13.89
N GLY A 169 -26.15 -2.17 14.97
CA GLY A 169 -25.51 -2.27 16.27
C GLY A 169 -24.02 -1.87 16.19
N ARG A 170 -23.14 -2.81 16.51
CA ARG A 170 -21.68 -2.63 16.44
C ARG A 170 -21.06 -3.05 15.11
N PHE A 171 -21.86 -3.42 14.13
CA PHE A 171 -21.39 -3.94 12.85
C PHE A 171 -21.70 -2.97 11.71
N SER A 172 -20.80 -2.94 10.72
CA SER A 172 -20.98 -2.29 9.42
C SER A 172 -21.03 -3.37 8.35
N TYR A 173 -21.96 -3.25 7.41
CA TYR A 173 -22.10 -4.17 6.29
C TYR A 173 -21.25 -3.69 5.12
N ILE A 174 -20.43 -4.57 4.60
CA ILE A 174 -19.56 -4.30 3.45
C ILE A 174 -20.06 -5.04 2.23
N GLU A 175 -19.97 -4.39 1.09
CA GLU A 175 -20.25 -4.96 -0.24
C GLU A 175 -18.97 -4.98 -1.07
N ASP A 176 -18.80 -6.03 -1.86
CA ASP A 176 -17.59 -6.29 -2.66
C ASP A 176 -17.79 -6.02 -4.16
N GLY A 177 -18.63 -5.06 -4.51
CA GLY A 177 -18.91 -4.73 -5.92
C GLY A 177 -19.83 -5.74 -6.62
N GLY A 178 -20.53 -6.60 -5.87
CA GLY A 178 -21.57 -7.49 -6.38
C GLY A 178 -21.15 -8.93 -6.67
N GLN A 179 -20.01 -9.35 -6.10
CA GLN A 179 -19.57 -10.75 -6.21
C GLN A 179 -20.11 -11.67 -5.11
N ASP A 180 -20.71 -11.12 -4.06
CA ASP A 180 -21.32 -11.78 -2.89
C ASP A 180 -20.37 -12.64 -2.02
N GLU A 181 -19.17 -12.99 -2.49
CA GLU A 181 -18.27 -13.90 -1.79
C GLU A 181 -17.60 -13.25 -0.56
N ALA A 182 -17.27 -11.97 -0.67
CA ALA A 182 -16.65 -11.18 0.41
C ALA A 182 -17.64 -10.23 1.10
N THR A 183 -18.90 -10.26 0.71
CA THR A 183 -19.97 -9.44 1.30
C THR A 183 -20.35 -9.94 2.70
N GLY A 184 -20.38 -9.04 3.68
CA GLY A 184 -20.66 -9.42 5.07
C GLY A 184 -20.51 -8.30 6.07
N TRP A 185 -20.33 -8.64 7.34
CA TRP A 185 -20.33 -7.72 8.45
C TRP A 185 -18.95 -7.60 9.12
N ILE A 186 -18.50 -6.39 9.34
CA ILE A 186 -17.27 -6.09 10.08
C ILE A 186 -17.60 -5.27 11.32
N ILE A 187 -16.77 -5.36 12.36
CA ILE A 187 -16.89 -4.52 13.55
C ILE A 187 -16.65 -3.05 13.18
N SER A 188 -17.62 -2.18 13.43
CA SER A 188 -17.59 -0.76 13.03
C SER A 188 -16.41 0.03 13.62
N THR A 189 -15.94 -0.33 14.83
CA THR A 189 -14.78 0.32 15.45
C THR A 189 -13.43 -0.14 14.88
N HIS A 190 -13.42 -1.14 14.00
CA HIS A 190 -12.21 -1.60 13.31
C HIS A 190 -11.95 -0.88 11.98
N ILE A 191 -12.88 -0.04 11.57
CA ILE A 191 -12.81 0.70 10.31
C ILE A 191 -13.06 2.20 10.55
N SER A 192 -12.61 3.03 9.63
CA SER A 192 -12.97 4.45 9.57
C SER A 192 -13.24 4.86 8.13
N SER A 193 -13.93 6.01 7.96
CA SER A 193 -14.10 6.60 6.65
C SER A 193 -12.75 6.98 6.04
N GLU A 194 -12.63 6.91 4.72
CA GLU A 194 -11.46 7.47 4.02
C GLU A 194 -11.34 8.97 4.33
N GLY A 195 -10.11 9.42 4.60
CA GLY A 195 -9.85 10.80 5.02
C GLY A 195 -9.90 11.04 6.55
N ASP A 196 -10.34 10.05 7.34
CA ASP A 196 -10.27 10.08 8.80
C ASP A 196 -8.92 9.47 9.24
N TYR A 197 -7.88 10.27 9.34
CA TYR A 197 -6.51 9.85 9.55
C TYR A 197 -6.12 9.79 11.03
N ALA A 198 -5.16 8.89 11.35
CA ALA A 198 -4.56 8.82 12.68
C ALA A 198 -3.62 10.02 12.92
N GLU A 199 -3.62 10.54 14.14
CA GLU A 199 -2.75 11.67 14.52
C GLU A 199 -1.28 11.26 14.69
N ASP A 200 -1.02 10.02 15.13
CA ASP A 200 0.31 9.48 15.44
C ASP A 200 0.57 8.18 14.68
N TYR A 201 1.35 8.25 13.60
CA TYR A 201 1.73 7.07 12.83
C TYR A 201 2.69 6.12 13.57
N VAL A 202 3.42 6.62 14.58
CA VAL A 202 4.25 5.74 15.40
C VAL A 202 3.38 4.83 16.26
N ALA A 203 2.28 5.34 16.81
CA ALA A 203 1.30 4.52 17.52
C ALA A 203 0.67 3.44 16.60
N ILE A 204 0.46 3.75 15.33
CA ILE A 204 0.03 2.74 14.34
C ILE A 204 1.13 1.69 14.13
N ALA A 205 2.39 2.09 13.97
CA ALA A 205 3.51 1.18 13.80
C ALA A 205 3.68 0.24 15.03
N GLU A 206 3.49 0.77 16.23
CA GLU A 206 3.54 0.02 17.50
C GLU A 206 2.51 -1.11 17.57
N MET A 207 1.38 -1.01 16.88
CA MET A 207 0.39 -2.10 16.81
C MET A 207 0.94 -3.36 16.11
N PHE A 208 2.02 -3.24 15.34
CA PHE A 208 2.67 -4.35 14.63
C PHE A 208 3.83 -4.99 15.41
N LEU A 209 4.07 -4.59 16.67
CA LEU A 209 5.05 -5.28 17.52
C LEU A 209 4.80 -6.79 17.52
N HIS A 210 5.89 -7.57 17.39
CA HIS A 210 5.89 -9.03 17.29
C HIS A 210 5.25 -9.61 16.01
N THR A 211 4.84 -8.78 15.05
CA THR A 211 4.44 -9.30 13.73
C THR A 211 5.66 -9.95 13.06
N PRO A 212 5.54 -11.16 12.50
CA PRO A 212 6.64 -11.83 11.80
C PRO A 212 7.20 -10.98 10.66
N TYR A 213 8.52 -11.04 10.45
CA TYR A 213 9.15 -10.46 9.27
C TYR A 213 8.86 -11.34 8.05
N LEU A 214 8.37 -10.72 6.99
CA LEU A 214 8.16 -11.37 5.70
C LEU A 214 8.66 -10.42 4.61
N TRP A 215 9.64 -10.84 3.84
CA TRP A 215 10.12 -10.05 2.69
C TRP A 215 8.99 -9.80 1.69
N GLY A 216 8.76 -8.54 1.33
CA GLY A 216 7.65 -8.12 0.48
C GLY A 216 6.28 -8.17 1.17
N GLY A 217 6.19 -8.64 2.41
CA GLY A 217 4.96 -8.67 3.19
C GLY A 217 4.46 -7.26 3.51
N ARG A 218 3.12 -7.10 3.54
CA ARG A 218 2.45 -5.82 3.79
C ARG A 218 1.16 -6.01 4.59
N GLU A 219 1.11 -7.04 5.42
CA GLU A 219 -0.07 -7.36 6.22
C GLU A 219 0.27 -7.81 7.65
N SER A 220 -0.76 -7.99 8.49
CA SER A 220 -0.61 -8.34 9.90
C SER A 220 -0.11 -9.76 10.19
N LEU A 221 -0.02 -10.65 9.18
CA LEU A 221 0.61 -11.97 9.32
C LEU A 221 2.10 -11.93 9.00
N GLY A 222 2.56 -10.89 8.32
CA GLY A 222 3.96 -10.68 8.03
C GLY A 222 4.18 -9.40 7.22
N LEU A 223 5.18 -8.62 7.60
CA LEU A 223 5.57 -7.40 6.89
C LEU A 223 7.09 -7.19 6.93
N ASP A 224 7.61 -6.41 6.00
CA ASP A 224 8.99 -5.97 6.01
C ASP A 224 9.15 -4.53 6.57
N CYS A 225 10.39 -4.07 6.64
CA CYS A 225 10.73 -2.78 7.25
C CYS A 225 10.02 -1.59 6.57
N SER A 226 10.03 -1.54 5.24
CA SER A 226 9.40 -0.46 4.49
C SER A 226 7.88 -0.54 4.46
N ALA A 227 7.29 -1.75 4.57
CA ALA A 227 5.85 -1.92 4.72
C ALA A 227 5.35 -1.42 6.09
N LEU A 228 6.11 -1.63 7.16
CA LEU A 228 5.79 -1.06 8.48
C LEU A 228 5.68 0.46 8.40
N VAL A 229 6.67 1.11 7.77
CA VAL A 229 6.65 2.56 7.54
C VAL A 229 5.49 2.97 6.64
N GLN A 230 5.32 2.30 5.49
CA GLN A 230 4.28 2.61 4.52
C GLN A 230 2.87 2.54 5.13
N LEU A 231 2.51 1.42 5.75
CA LEU A 231 1.19 1.25 6.36
C LEU A 231 0.93 2.29 7.44
N SER A 232 1.91 2.55 8.29
CA SER A 232 1.76 3.50 9.40
C SER A 232 1.56 4.93 8.89
N LEU A 233 2.35 5.35 7.92
CA LEU A 233 2.25 6.68 7.30
C LEU A 233 0.94 6.86 6.53
N MET A 234 0.51 5.85 5.75
CA MET A 234 -0.74 5.92 5.00
C MET A 234 -1.96 5.99 5.91
N GLN A 235 -1.96 5.32 7.07
CA GLN A 235 -3.00 5.44 8.08
C GLN A 235 -3.04 6.84 8.72
N ALA A 236 -1.95 7.57 8.69
CA ALA A 236 -1.86 8.97 9.15
C ALA A 236 -1.98 10.00 8.00
N GLY A 237 -2.39 9.57 6.79
CA GLY A 237 -2.67 10.45 5.67
C GLY A 237 -1.46 10.86 4.84
N TYR A 238 -0.28 10.29 5.11
CA TYR A 238 0.90 10.56 4.29
C TYR A 238 0.95 9.63 3.08
N ALA A 239 1.27 10.19 1.93
CA ALA A 239 1.66 9.42 0.76
C ALA A 239 3.02 8.75 1.01
N CYS A 240 3.12 7.44 0.78
CA CYS A 240 4.35 6.69 1.05
C CYS A 240 4.57 5.60 0.01
N GLN A 241 5.75 5.60 -0.60
CA GLN A 241 6.14 4.57 -1.55
C GLN A 241 6.56 3.28 -0.84
N ARG A 242 6.69 2.20 -1.64
CA ARG A 242 6.88 0.86 -1.09
C ARG A 242 8.31 0.55 -0.65
N ASP A 243 9.30 0.86 -1.48
CA ASP A 243 10.68 0.46 -1.22
C ASP A 243 11.44 1.49 -0.38
N THR A 244 12.33 1.01 0.48
CA THR A 244 13.14 1.82 1.41
C THR A 244 13.85 2.98 0.70
N TYR A 245 14.51 2.74 -0.45
CA TYR A 245 15.23 3.80 -1.16
C TYR A 245 14.27 4.86 -1.75
N MET A 246 13.05 4.46 -2.11
CA MET A 246 12.02 5.40 -2.56
C MET A 246 11.55 6.26 -1.38
N GLN A 247 11.33 5.64 -0.22
CA GLN A 247 10.96 6.33 1.01
C GLN A 247 12.05 7.32 1.44
N GLU A 248 13.30 6.90 1.43
CA GLU A 248 14.45 7.75 1.78
C GLU A 248 14.54 9.01 0.91
N THR A 249 14.26 8.88 -0.39
CA THR A 249 14.36 10.01 -1.33
C THR A 249 13.16 10.95 -1.27
N THR A 250 12.00 10.50 -0.74
CA THR A 250 10.73 11.22 -0.87
C THR A 250 10.12 11.72 0.42
N LEU A 251 10.44 11.04 1.52
CA LEU A 251 9.85 11.37 2.81
C LEU A 251 10.66 12.43 3.54
N GLY A 252 9.98 13.46 4.02
CA GLY A 252 10.48 14.43 4.97
C GLY A 252 11.76 15.17 4.57
N GLN A 253 12.40 15.76 5.56
CA GLN A 253 13.68 16.47 5.42
C GLN A 253 14.76 15.78 6.25
N GLU A 254 15.99 15.74 5.73
CA GLU A 254 17.13 15.20 6.47
C GLU A 254 17.43 16.06 7.71
N ILE A 255 17.63 15.37 8.84
CA ILE A 255 18.06 15.97 10.11
C ILE A 255 19.35 15.30 10.59
N LYS A 256 20.19 16.04 11.35
CA LYS A 256 21.50 15.57 11.81
C LYS A 256 21.64 15.50 13.32
N GLU A 257 20.73 16.11 14.05
CA GLU A 257 20.73 16.16 15.51
C GLU A 257 19.31 16.41 16.03
N GLY A 258 19.11 16.23 17.33
CA GLY A 258 17.81 16.46 17.97
C GLY A 258 16.77 15.43 17.58
N PHE A 259 17.16 14.15 17.55
CA PHE A 259 16.28 13.04 17.15
C PHE A 259 15.11 12.89 18.12
N GLU A 260 13.92 12.64 17.57
CA GLU A 260 12.67 12.53 18.34
C GLU A 260 11.74 11.46 17.79
N ARG A 261 10.63 11.23 18.51
CA ARG A 261 9.56 10.32 18.09
C ARG A 261 9.08 10.67 16.70
N GLY A 262 9.04 9.67 15.83
CA GLY A 262 8.57 9.79 14.46
C GLY A 262 9.69 10.03 13.43
N ASP A 263 10.93 10.26 13.84
CA ASP A 263 12.00 10.32 12.87
C ASP A 263 12.21 8.96 12.19
N LEU A 264 12.42 8.96 10.89
CA LEU A 264 12.70 7.79 10.07
C LEU A 264 14.20 7.64 9.91
N VAL A 265 14.74 6.48 10.31
CA VAL A 265 16.17 6.16 10.19
C VAL A 265 16.38 5.22 9.03
N PHE A 266 17.26 5.58 8.10
CA PHE A 266 17.55 4.82 6.88
C PHE A 266 18.97 4.25 6.89
N TRP A 267 19.08 3.01 6.44
CA TRP A 267 20.31 2.32 6.08
C TRP A 267 20.16 1.78 4.65
N LYS A 268 21.21 1.29 4.07
CA LYS A 268 21.15 0.67 2.75
C LYS A 268 20.19 -0.53 2.75
N GLY A 269 18.98 -0.34 2.21
CA GLY A 269 17.96 -1.40 2.12
C GLY A 269 17.17 -1.64 3.40
N HIS A 270 17.33 -0.80 4.43
CA HIS A 270 16.60 -0.93 5.68
C HIS A 270 16.07 0.41 6.20
N VAL A 271 14.97 0.36 6.95
CA VAL A 271 14.36 1.54 7.58
C VAL A 271 13.72 1.19 8.91
N GLY A 272 13.76 2.13 9.86
CA GLY A 272 13.05 2.06 11.12
C GLY A 272 12.45 3.41 11.52
N ILE A 273 11.64 3.40 12.57
CA ILE A 273 10.93 4.56 13.11
C ILE A 273 11.40 4.79 14.54
N LEU A 274 11.84 5.98 14.89
CA LEU A 274 12.14 6.31 16.28
C LEU A 274 10.86 6.44 17.11
N GLN A 275 10.74 5.64 18.17
CA GLN A 275 9.70 5.79 19.20
C GLN A 275 10.07 6.89 20.20
N SER A 276 11.35 7.14 20.35
CA SER A 276 11.98 8.23 21.09
C SER A 276 13.41 8.43 20.58
N SER A 277 14.15 9.39 21.13
CA SER A 277 15.57 9.57 20.80
C SER A 277 16.48 8.36 21.09
N HIS A 278 15.99 7.36 21.84
CA HIS A 278 16.78 6.20 22.28
C HIS A 278 16.12 4.84 21.91
N GLN A 279 14.98 4.83 21.26
CA GLN A 279 14.22 3.60 20.99
C GLN A 279 13.83 3.53 19.52
N LEU A 280 14.21 2.46 18.85
CA LEU A 280 13.92 2.18 17.45
C LEU A 280 12.86 1.08 17.31
N LEU A 281 11.84 1.32 16.51
CA LEU A 281 10.85 0.34 16.09
C LEU A 281 11.10 -0.04 14.63
N HIS A 282 11.31 -1.31 14.33
CA HIS A 282 11.49 -1.78 12.98
C HIS A 282 11.15 -3.26 12.80
N ALA A 283 10.69 -3.65 11.62
CA ALA A 283 10.62 -5.05 11.20
C ALA A 283 11.96 -5.46 10.58
N ASN A 284 12.59 -6.50 11.07
CA ASN A 284 13.93 -6.87 10.61
C ASN A 284 14.18 -8.38 10.55
N ALA A 285 15.09 -8.78 9.68
CA ALA A 285 15.45 -10.18 9.46
C ALA A 285 16.31 -10.77 10.59
N SER A 286 16.99 -9.95 11.41
CA SER A 286 17.81 -10.46 12.51
C SER A 286 16.96 -11.11 13.60
N PHE A 287 15.80 -10.51 13.91
CA PHE A 287 14.84 -11.07 14.87
C PHE A 287 13.69 -11.81 14.20
N MET A 288 13.58 -11.75 12.86
CA MET A 288 12.48 -12.29 12.07
C MET A 288 11.09 -11.80 12.53
N GLN A 289 11.03 -10.55 13.03
CA GLN A 289 9.81 -9.91 13.49
C GLN A 289 9.98 -8.39 13.63
N THR A 290 8.87 -7.69 13.89
CA THR A 290 8.87 -6.30 14.32
C THR A 290 9.25 -6.22 15.79
N VAL A 291 10.28 -5.45 16.10
CA VAL A 291 10.81 -5.25 17.47
C VAL A 291 10.98 -3.76 17.78
N SER A 292 10.94 -3.49 19.08
CA SER A 292 11.39 -2.22 19.66
C SER A 292 12.68 -2.51 20.42
N GLU A 293 13.77 -1.84 20.07
CA GLU A 293 15.08 -2.03 20.70
C GLU A 293 15.79 -0.69 20.91
N ASP A 294 16.81 -0.72 21.75
CA ASP A 294 17.67 0.44 21.98
C ASP A 294 18.32 0.90 20.67
N PHE A 295 18.27 2.20 20.39
CA PHE A 295 18.69 2.77 19.11
C PHE A 295 20.20 2.62 18.86
N ASP A 296 21.03 2.84 19.88
CA ASP A 296 22.49 2.73 19.74
C ASP A 296 22.92 1.27 19.46
N ASN A 297 22.29 0.31 20.17
CA ASN A 297 22.52 -1.11 19.95
C ASN A 297 22.08 -1.55 18.54
N ALA A 298 20.92 -1.05 18.07
CA ALA A 298 20.45 -1.30 16.71
C ALA A 298 21.44 -0.76 15.66
N CYS A 299 21.90 0.48 15.84
CA CYS A 299 22.87 1.12 14.94
C CYS A 299 24.16 0.29 14.84
N GLN A 300 24.75 -0.10 15.97
CA GLN A 300 25.97 -0.90 15.97
C GLN A 300 25.80 -2.23 15.23
N ARG A 301 24.71 -2.96 15.50
CA ARG A 301 24.44 -4.26 14.86
C ARG A 301 24.17 -4.13 13.36
N ILE A 302 23.38 -3.11 12.94
CA ILE A 302 23.02 -2.92 11.53
C ILE A 302 24.25 -2.43 10.74
N GLU A 303 25.11 -1.60 11.33
CA GLU A 303 26.34 -1.15 10.67
C GLU A 303 27.26 -2.30 10.27
N GLU A 304 27.31 -3.35 11.07
CA GLU A 304 28.10 -4.57 10.75
C GLU A 304 27.60 -5.34 9.53
N THR A 305 26.30 -5.24 9.20
CA THR A 305 25.67 -6.02 8.11
C THR A 305 25.31 -5.19 6.89
N ASP A 306 24.74 -4.01 7.08
CA ASP A 306 24.13 -3.18 6.03
C ASP A 306 24.89 -1.85 5.84
N GLY A 307 25.88 -1.57 6.69
CA GLY A 307 26.66 -0.33 6.69
C GLY A 307 26.05 0.78 7.56
N PRO A 308 26.63 1.98 7.54
CA PRO A 308 26.21 3.08 8.41
C PRO A 308 24.83 3.62 8.01
N ILE A 309 24.23 4.41 8.92
CA ILE A 309 23.04 5.21 8.63
C ILE A 309 23.30 6.08 7.39
N THR A 310 22.39 6.02 6.43
CA THR A 310 22.44 6.82 5.20
C THR A 310 21.79 8.18 5.39
N SER A 311 20.66 8.24 6.10
CA SER A 311 20.00 9.49 6.50
C SER A 311 19.04 9.27 7.66
N ILE A 312 18.73 10.34 8.40
CA ILE A 312 17.59 10.39 9.32
C ILE A 312 16.67 11.50 8.84
N ARG A 313 15.38 11.21 8.75
CA ARG A 313 14.40 12.11 8.14
C ARG A 313 13.23 12.40 9.05
N ARG A 314 12.83 13.65 9.10
CA ARG A 314 11.65 14.13 9.84
C ARG A 314 10.58 14.59 8.89
N LEU A 315 9.37 14.08 9.11
CA LEU A 315 8.19 14.52 8.38
C LEU A 315 7.69 15.86 8.91
N SER A 316 7.31 16.77 8.02
CA SER A 316 6.60 17.97 8.43
C SER A 316 5.15 17.66 8.75
N HIS A 317 4.56 18.28 9.76
CA HIS A 317 3.15 18.12 10.15
C HIS A 317 2.14 18.56 9.07
N SER A 318 2.59 19.03 7.91
CA SER A 318 1.79 19.63 6.84
C SER A 318 1.65 18.75 5.59
N ALA A 319 1.87 17.45 5.68
CA ALA A 319 1.78 16.57 4.51
C ALA A 319 0.36 16.03 4.23
N ILE A 320 -0.68 16.59 4.83
CA ILE A 320 -2.04 16.36 4.36
C ILE A 320 -2.20 17.22 3.12
N GLY A 321 -1.93 16.62 1.95
CA GLY A 321 -2.28 17.20 0.67
C GLY A 321 -3.81 17.29 0.59
N VAL A 322 -4.34 18.47 0.83
CA VAL A 322 -5.71 18.86 0.46
C VAL A 322 -5.77 19.12 -1.03
#